data_1894c44b234a4020defd9508967bdc6e
#
_entry.id   1894c44b234a4020defd9508967bdc6e
#
_cell.length_a   1.000
_cell.length_b   1.000
_cell.length_c   1.000
_cell.angle_alpha   90.00
_cell.angle_beta   90.00
_cell.angle_gamma   90.00
#
_symmetry.space_group_name_H-M   'P 1'
#
loop_
_entity.id
_entity.type
_entity.pdbx_description
1 polymer ?
#
loop_
_entity_poly.entity_id
_entity_poly.type
_entity_poly.pdbx_seq_one_letter_code
_entity_poly.pdbx_strand_id
1 'polypeptide(L)'
;MKFSIMGDSISTYEGYNPFLYDVFYTEERAIQAGLRSVNDTWWMKVINSFGGELCMNDSYSGSYVAGATSASAHSVERVSKLKSEESLPDIVLVCMGANDCGGGITLHGEDADDEYAFDTTYGIMLDRIKAMLPEAKIYCATVMLTDDEASGKYKFRLDYIEKYNEIIRQVTKDHGCALIEMFDKHIGYTTIDGLHPDRAGHQAIADMIIAGMKRSMLSD
;
A
#
# COMPACT_ATOMS: atom_id res chain seq x y z
N MET A 1 -11.25 6.53 -15.44
CA MET A 1 -11.07 5.57 -14.31
C MET A 1 -10.39 6.32 -13.18
N LYS A 2 -11.02 6.34 -12.00
CA LYS A 2 -10.54 7.08 -10.82
C LYS A 2 -9.91 6.12 -9.83
N PHE A 3 -8.75 6.49 -9.31
CA PHE A 3 -7.97 5.67 -8.39
C PHE A 3 -7.89 6.33 -7.02
N SER A 4 -8.04 5.55 -5.96
CA SER A 4 -7.64 5.95 -4.62
C SER A 4 -6.57 5.00 -4.08
N ILE A 5 -5.66 5.56 -3.28
CA ILE A 5 -4.51 4.86 -2.73
C ILE A 5 -4.67 4.80 -1.21
N MET A 6 -4.59 3.60 -0.64
CA MET A 6 -4.40 3.35 0.78
C MET A 6 -2.95 2.89 0.97
N GLY A 7 -2.13 3.73 1.61
CA GLY A 7 -0.69 3.45 1.72
C GLY A 7 -0.03 4.02 2.98
N ASP A 8 1.25 3.77 3.09
CA ASP A 8 2.15 4.28 4.11
C ASP A 8 3.14 5.34 3.55
N SER A 9 4.32 5.49 4.19
CA SER A 9 5.34 6.45 3.78
C SER A 9 5.82 6.27 2.32
N ILE A 10 5.86 5.04 1.82
CA ILE A 10 6.28 4.70 0.44
C ILE A 10 5.35 5.33 -0.61
N SER A 11 4.13 5.64 -0.21
CA SER A 11 3.06 6.14 -1.10
C SER A 11 2.75 7.62 -0.89
N THR A 12 3.38 8.30 0.09
CA THR A 12 3.16 9.72 0.33
C THR A 12 3.86 10.60 -0.71
N TYR A 13 3.34 11.81 -0.92
CA TYR A 13 3.99 12.88 -1.68
C TYR A 13 3.38 14.22 -1.30
N GLU A 14 4.21 15.20 -0.97
CA GLU A 14 3.78 16.51 -0.48
C GLU A 14 2.77 17.18 -1.42
N GLY A 15 1.67 17.68 -0.85
CA GLY A 15 0.57 18.29 -1.59
C GLY A 15 -0.48 17.32 -2.15
N TYR A 16 -0.29 16.00 -1.99
CA TYR A 16 -1.21 14.98 -2.53
C TYR A 16 -1.87 14.11 -1.44
N ASN A 17 -1.50 14.28 -0.19
CA ASN A 17 -2.06 13.56 0.95
C ASN A 17 -3.03 14.47 1.73
N PRO A 18 -3.96 13.91 2.52
CA PRO A 18 -4.82 14.70 3.38
C PRO A 18 -4.04 15.67 4.27
N PHE A 19 -4.62 16.85 4.49
CA PHE A 19 -4.01 17.86 5.36
C PHE A 19 -3.75 17.28 6.76
N LEU A 20 -2.61 17.60 7.37
CA LEU A 20 -2.12 17.12 8.66
C LEU A 20 -1.60 15.66 8.65
N TYR A 21 -1.54 14.97 7.52
CA TYR A 21 -0.87 13.67 7.47
C TYR A 21 0.66 13.86 7.41
N ASP A 22 1.36 12.94 8.07
CA ASP A 22 2.81 12.88 7.93
C ASP A 22 3.16 12.37 6.54
N VAL A 23 4.04 13.12 5.86
CA VAL A 23 4.48 12.85 4.49
C VAL A 23 5.98 12.60 4.49
N PHE A 24 6.40 11.47 3.91
CA PHE A 24 7.82 11.15 3.77
C PHE A 24 8.46 11.94 2.61
N TYR A 25 7.86 11.91 1.42
CA TYR A 25 8.38 12.63 0.25
C TYR A 25 7.98 14.10 0.28
N THR A 26 8.58 14.86 1.22
CA THR A 26 8.62 16.32 1.15
C THR A 26 9.41 16.76 -0.07
N GLU A 27 9.36 18.05 -0.44
CA GLU A 27 10.13 18.59 -1.57
C GLU A 27 11.61 18.18 -1.49
N GLU A 28 12.25 18.33 -0.32
CA GLU A 28 13.66 17.97 -0.10
C GLU A 28 13.91 16.47 -0.31
N ARG A 29 13.10 15.60 0.27
CA ARG A 29 13.25 14.15 0.16
C ARG A 29 12.90 13.62 -1.22
N ALA A 30 11.94 14.23 -1.91
CA ALA A 30 11.65 13.91 -3.29
C ALA A 30 12.85 14.19 -4.20
N ILE A 31 13.51 15.33 -4.02
CA ILE A 31 14.76 15.66 -4.74
C ILE A 31 15.85 14.63 -4.41
N GLN A 32 16.06 14.29 -3.14
CA GLN A 32 17.03 13.28 -2.72
C GLN A 32 16.75 11.91 -3.35
N ALA A 33 15.48 11.53 -3.48
CA ALA A 33 15.05 10.29 -4.14
C ALA A 33 15.13 10.36 -5.69
N GLY A 34 15.50 11.51 -6.25
CA GLY A 34 15.55 11.73 -7.69
C GLY A 34 14.18 11.88 -8.35
N LEU A 35 13.12 12.10 -7.56
CA LEU A 35 11.77 12.37 -8.07
C LEU A 35 11.70 13.82 -8.57
N ARG A 36 11.33 14.01 -9.83
CA ARG A 36 11.23 15.34 -10.47
C ARG A 36 9.85 15.95 -10.33
N SER A 37 8.86 15.11 -10.09
CA SER A 37 7.47 15.49 -9.86
C SER A 37 6.70 14.29 -9.32
N VAL A 38 5.44 14.51 -8.93
CA VAL A 38 4.50 13.45 -8.56
C VAL A 38 4.38 12.34 -9.62
N ASN A 39 4.60 12.64 -10.89
CA ASN A 39 4.57 11.65 -11.98
C ASN A 39 5.68 10.59 -11.88
N ASP A 40 6.69 10.82 -11.06
CA ASP A 40 7.74 9.83 -10.80
C ASP A 40 7.36 8.86 -9.66
N THR A 41 6.28 9.11 -8.90
CA THR A 41 5.78 8.18 -7.87
C THR A 41 5.19 6.92 -8.50
N TRP A 42 5.25 5.80 -7.77
CA TRP A 42 4.75 4.52 -8.27
C TRP A 42 3.24 4.59 -8.61
N TRP A 43 2.45 5.20 -7.74
CA TRP A 43 0.99 5.27 -7.91
C TRP A 43 0.58 6.17 -9.07
N MET A 44 1.24 7.31 -9.29
CA MET A 44 0.93 8.15 -10.44
C MET A 44 1.34 7.48 -11.76
N LYS A 45 2.45 6.73 -11.78
CA LYS A 45 2.83 5.90 -12.94
C LYS A 45 1.78 4.84 -13.25
N VAL A 46 1.25 4.16 -12.21
CA VAL A 46 0.13 3.21 -12.37
C VAL A 46 -1.08 3.91 -12.96
N ILE A 47 -1.55 4.99 -12.33
CA ILE A 47 -2.71 5.76 -12.79
C ILE A 47 -2.56 6.19 -14.25
N ASN A 48 -1.42 6.77 -14.61
CA ASN A 48 -1.12 7.21 -15.97
C ASN A 48 -1.12 6.05 -16.98
N SER A 49 -0.62 4.86 -16.59
CA SER A 49 -0.57 3.71 -17.49
C SER A 49 -1.94 3.17 -17.88
N PHE A 50 -2.96 3.44 -17.05
CA PHE A 50 -4.36 3.09 -17.33
C PHE A 50 -5.21 4.27 -17.85
N GLY A 51 -4.57 5.42 -18.15
CA GLY A 51 -5.28 6.61 -18.58
C GLY A 51 -6.28 7.13 -17.53
N GLY A 52 -5.98 6.90 -16.26
CA GLY A 52 -6.83 7.26 -15.14
C GLY A 52 -6.49 8.62 -14.53
N GLU A 53 -7.20 8.94 -13.47
CA GLU A 53 -6.97 10.14 -12.64
C GLU A 53 -6.97 9.77 -11.14
N LEU A 54 -6.26 10.54 -10.33
CA LEU A 54 -6.26 10.37 -8.88
C LEU A 54 -7.58 10.89 -8.32
N CYS A 55 -8.28 10.05 -7.54
CA CYS A 55 -9.38 10.47 -6.68
C CYS A 55 -8.82 10.98 -5.36
N MET A 56 -8.19 10.10 -4.58
CA MET A 56 -7.58 10.45 -3.29
C MET A 56 -6.32 9.63 -3.06
N ASN A 57 -5.31 10.23 -2.44
CA ASN A 57 -4.16 9.51 -1.91
C ASN A 57 -4.20 9.54 -0.37
N ASP A 58 -4.82 8.53 0.23
CA ASP A 58 -4.89 8.34 1.67
C ASP A 58 -3.68 7.55 2.18
N SER A 59 -2.48 8.07 1.93
CA SER A 59 -1.24 7.51 2.47
C SER A 59 -0.73 8.35 3.62
N TYR A 60 -0.31 7.67 4.71
CA TYR A 60 0.16 8.30 5.94
C TYR A 60 1.52 7.70 6.33
N SER A 61 2.55 8.55 6.46
CA SER A 61 3.91 8.10 6.79
C SER A 61 3.96 7.43 8.15
N GLY A 62 4.56 6.22 8.21
CA GLY A 62 4.69 5.45 9.44
C GLY A 62 3.42 4.73 9.90
N SER A 63 2.32 4.82 9.14
CA SER A 63 1.07 4.15 9.55
C SER A 63 1.15 2.64 9.43
N TYR A 64 0.48 1.98 10.38
CA TYR A 64 0.23 0.54 10.41
C TYR A 64 -1.16 0.23 9.88
N VAL A 65 -1.42 -1.02 9.52
CA VAL A 65 -2.78 -1.53 9.36
C VAL A 65 -3.41 -1.69 10.75
N ALA A 66 -2.68 -2.34 11.66
CA ALA A 66 -3.08 -2.59 13.04
C ALA A 66 -2.95 -1.36 13.96
N GLY A 67 -3.57 -1.44 15.14
CA GLY A 67 -3.51 -0.44 16.21
C GLY A 67 -4.78 0.41 16.33
N ALA A 68 -5.10 0.79 17.57
CA ALA A 68 -6.31 1.52 17.90
C ALA A 68 -6.15 3.05 17.78
N THR A 69 -5.69 3.54 16.63
CA THR A 69 -5.51 4.97 16.38
C THR A 69 -6.22 5.41 15.10
N SER A 70 -6.53 6.71 15.00
CA SER A 70 -7.09 7.28 13.77
C SER A 70 -6.13 7.22 12.57
N ALA A 71 -4.83 7.01 12.81
CA ALA A 71 -3.81 6.84 11.78
C ALA A 71 -3.72 5.38 11.26
N SER A 72 -4.30 4.40 11.96
CA SER A 72 -4.32 3.00 11.53
C SER A 72 -5.15 2.84 10.26
N ALA A 73 -4.66 2.10 9.28
CA ALA A 73 -5.30 2.01 7.95
C ALA A 73 -6.72 1.42 8.02
N HIS A 74 -7.00 0.56 9.01
CA HIS A 74 -8.34 0.03 9.23
C HIS A 74 -9.32 1.03 9.86
N SER A 75 -8.86 2.17 10.41
CA SER A 75 -9.73 3.13 11.08
C SER A 75 -10.79 3.72 10.15
N VAL A 76 -11.94 4.09 10.73
CA VAL A 76 -13.02 4.75 9.97
C VAL A 76 -12.54 6.08 9.38
N GLU A 77 -11.71 6.81 10.12
CA GLU A 77 -11.11 8.07 9.69
C GLU A 77 -10.29 7.91 8.43
N ARG A 78 -9.40 6.90 8.39
CA ARG A 78 -8.57 6.62 7.22
C ARG A 78 -9.41 6.17 6.03
N VAL A 79 -10.26 5.16 6.22
CA VAL A 79 -11.11 4.65 5.13
C VAL A 79 -11.99 5.74 4.54
N SER A 80 -12.50 6.69 5.35
CA SER A 80 -13.34 7.79 4.88
C SER A 80 -12.62 8.74 3.92
N LYS A 81 -11.28 8.80 3.94
CA LYS A 81 -10.45 9.65 3.07
C LYS A 81 -10.16 9.05 1.69
N LEU A 82 -10.63 7.83 1.42
CA LEU A 82 -10.51 7.21 0.09
C LEU A 82 -11.48 7.82 -0.94
N LYS A 83 -12.35 8.72 -0.53
CA LYS A 83 -13.26 9.45 -1.41
C LYS A 83 -13.33 10.93 -1.03
N SER A 84 -13.77 11.76 -1.95
CA SER A 84 -14.19 13.13 -1.66
C SER A 84 -15.73 13.25 -1.73
N GLU A 85 -16.25 14.42 -1.36
CA GLU A 85 -17.70 14.71 -1.50
C GLU A 85 -18.13 14.68 -2.97
N GLU A 86 -17.22 15.01 -3.89
CA GLU A 86 -17.51 15.17 -5.31
C GLU A 86 -17.05 13.97 -6.15
N SER A 87 -16.27 13.03 -5.58
CA SER A 87 -15.64 11.97 -6.36
C SER A 87 -15.52 10.65 -5.59
N LEU A 88 -15.99 9.58 -6.24
CA LEU A 88 -15.78 8.20 -5.80
C LEU A 88 -14.74 7.54 -6.70
N PRO A 89 -13.85 6.68 -6.15
CA PRO A 89 -12.93 5.90 -6.95
C PRO A 89 -13.63 4.70 -7.63
N ASP A 90 -13.16 4.36 -8.82
CA ASP A 90 -13.47 3.09 -9.48
C ASP A 90 -12.54 1.97 -8.96
N ILE A 91 -11.34 2.35 -8.52
CA ILE A 91 -10.29 1.43 -8.06
C ILE A 91 -9.69 1.96 -6.75
N VAL A 92 -9.51 1.05 -5.79
CA VAL A 92 -8.70 1.28 -4.58
C VAL A 92 -7.48 0.37 -4.63
N LEU A 93 -6.28 0.98 -4.56
CA LEU A 93 -5.01 0.26 -4.42
C LEU A 93 -4.59 0.28 -2.95
N VAL A 94 -4.50 -0.89 -2.33
CA VAL A 94 -4.04 -1.07 -0.96
C VAL A 94 -2.60 -1.57 -0.98
N CYS A 95 -1.67 -0.73 -0.50
CA CYS A 95 -0.23 -1.04 -0.40
C CYS A 95 0.20 -0.78 1.05
N MET A 96 -0.13 -1.72 1.93
CA MET A 96 0.04 -1.64 3.39
C MET A 96 0.67 -2.92 3.93
N GLY A 97 1.30 -2.83 5.11
CA GLY A 97 1.87 -3.95 5.85
C GLY A 97 3.38 -3.89 6.05
N ALA A 98 4.10 -3.01 5.36
CA ALA A 98 5.55 -2.87 5.51
C ALA A 98 5.92 -2.39 6.93
N ASN A 99 5.17 -1.44 7.50
CA ASN A 99 5.37 -0.97 8.87
C ASN A 99 4.95 -2.02 9.89
N ASP A 100 3.84 -2.72 9.68
CA ASP A 100 3.40 -3.81 10.57
C ASP A 100 4.47 -4.89 10.67
N CYS A 101 5.04 -5.31 9.55
CA CYS A 101 6.17 -6.23 9.49
C CYS A 101 7.40 -5.65 10.21
N GLY A 102 7.76 -4.39 9.94
CA GLY A 102 8.90 -3.72 10.56
C GLY A 102 8.75 -3.54 12.07
N GLY A 103 7.53 -3.31 12.55
CA GLY A 103 7.18 -3.15 13.95
C GLY A 103 6.94 -4.47 14.70
N GLY A 104 6.89 -5.60 13.99
CA GLY A 104 6.65 -6.91 14.61
C GLY A 104 5.24 -7.05 15.18
N ILE A 105 4.24 -6.49 14.51
CA ILE A 105 2.84 -6.58 14.92
C ILE A 105 2.40 -8.05 14.97
N THR A 106 1.58 -8.41 15.94
CA THR A 106 1.00 -9.75 16.08
C THR A 106 0.32 -10.18 14.77
N LEU A 107 0.63 -11.39 14.30
CA LEU A 107 0.15 -11.88 13.01
C LEU A 107 -1.35 -12.22 13.04
N HIS A 108 -1.78 -12.92 14.10
CA HIS A 108 -3.13 -13.46 14.24
C HIS A 108 -3.81 -12.97 15.50
N GLY A 109 -5.04 -12.50 15.36
CA GLY A 109 -5.87 -12.06 16.48
C GLY A 109 -6.43 -13.23 17.28
N GLU A 110 -6.65 -13.00 18.57
CA GLU A 110 -7.35 -13.93 19.45
C GLU A 110 -8.88 -13.85 19.23
N ASP A 111 -9.36 -12.67 18.90
CA ASP A 111 -10.77 -12.36 18.66
C ASP A 111 -10.98 -11.67 17.29
N ALA A 112 -12.22 -11.67 16.83
CA ALA A 112 -12.59 -11.12 15.52
C ALA A 112 -12.50 -9.58 15.42
N ASP A 113 -12.30 -8.89 16.53
CA ASP A 113 -12.16 -7.44 16.65
C ASP A 113 -10.84 -7.01 17.30
N ASP A 114 -9.84 -7.90 17.32
CA ASP A 114 -8.51 -7.60 17.84
C ASP A 114 -7.80 -6.53 16.96
N GLU A 115 -7.89 -5.27 17.41
CA GLU A 115 -7.28 -4.13 16.70
C GLU A 115 -5.75 -4.12 16.73
N TYR A 116 -5.10 -5.06 17.40
CA TYR A 116 -3.64 -5.18 17.50
C TYR A 116 -3.06 -6.33 16.69
N ALA A 117 -3.91 -7.09 15.99
CA ALA A 117 -3.49 -8.18 15.12
C ALA A 117 -3.64 -7.82 13.64
N PHE A 118 -2.64 -8.22 12.85
CA PHE A 118 -2.54 -7.84 11.46
C PHE A 118 -3.64 -8.45 10.59
N ASP A 119 -3.91 -9.75 10.73
CA ASP A 119 -4.95 -10.44 9.94
C ASP A 119 -6.34 -9.87 10.20
N THR A 120 -6.68 -9.70 11.48
CA THR A 120 -7.97 -9.14 11.90
C THR A 120 -8.15 -7.72 11.35
N THR A 121 -7.17 -6.84 11.56
CA THR A 121 -7.28 -5.44 11.13
C THR A 121 -7.23 -5.28 9.61
N TYR A 122 -6.47 -6.13 8.91
CA TYR A 122 -6.48 -6.13 7.45
C TYR A 122 -7.88 -6.52 6.90
N GLY A 123 -8.53 -7.50 7.50
CA GLY A 123 -9.91 -7.89 7.20
C GLY A 123 -10.91 -6.76 7.47
N ILE A 124 -10.84 -6.16 8.66
CA ILE A 124 -11.70 -5.01 9.04
C ILE A 124 -11.52 -3.85 8.05
N MET A 125 -10.28 -3.55 7.65
CA MET A 125 -10.00 -2.52 6.64
C MET A 125 -10.72 -2.79 5.32
N LEU A 126 -10.62 -4.00 4.80
CA LEU A 126 -11.26 -4.38 3.53
C LEU A 126 -12.80 -4.33 3.63
N ASP A 127 -13.37 -4.80 4.72
CA ASP A 127 -14.82 -4.74 4.94
C ASP A 127 -15.32 -3.30 5.02
N ARG A 128 -14.60 -2.43 5.70
CA ARG A 128 -14.92 -0.99 5.78
C ARG A 128 -14.81 -0.31 4.41
N ILE A 129 -13.78 -0.62 3.62
CA ILE A 129 -13.64 -0.09 2.25
C ILE A 129 -14.80 -0.57 1.38
N LYS A 130 -15.14 -1.86 1.40
CA LYS A 130 -16.26 -2.41 0.62
C LYS A 130 -17.61 -1.82 1.03
N ALA A 131 -17.85 -1.64 2.32
CA ALA A 131 -19.08 -1.03 2.82
C ALA A 131 -19.22 0.44 2.37
N MET A 132 -18.12 1.17 2.31
CA MET A 132 -18.11 2.60 1.93
C MET A 132 -18.08 2.79 0.41
N LEU A 133 -17.43 1.90 -0.32
CA LEU A 133 -17.18 1.99 -1.77
C LEU A 133 -17.58 0.68 -2.46
N PRO A 134 -18.89 0.31 -2.44
CA PRO A 134 -19.35 -1.00 -2.89
C PRO A 134 -19.09 -1.27 -4.39
N GLU A 135 -18.95 -0.23 -5.20
CA GLU A 135 -18.71 -0.35 -6.64
C GLU A 135 -17.21 -0.33 -7.01
N ALA A 136 -16.33 0.02 -6.05
CA ALA A 136 -14.91 0.10 -6.33
C ALA A 136 -14.28 -1.29 -6.35
N LYS A 137 -13.43 -1.55 -7.36
CA LYS A 137 -12.59 -2.75 -7.36
C LYS A 137 -11.37 -2.52 -6.46
N ILE A 138 -11.19 -3.39 -5.48
CA ILE A 138 -10.09 -3.31 -4.51
C ILE A 138 -8.96 -4.24 -4.96
N TYR A 139 -7.76 -3.69 -5.05
CA TYR A 139 -6.53 -4.43 -5.31
C TYR A 139 -5.63 -4.33 -4.09
N CYS A 140 -5.23 -5.46 -3.54
CA CYS A 140 -4.29 -5.56 -2.43
C CYS A 140 -2.94 -6.04 -2.93
N ALA A 141 -1.89 -5.29 -2.66
CA ALA A 141 -0.54 -5.64 -3.05
C ALA A 141 0.22 -6.31 -1.89
N THR A 142 0.96 -7.38 -2.17
CA THR A 142 1.91 -7.94 -1.21
C THR A 142 3.08 -6.98 -1.00
N VAL A 143 3.72 -7.04 0.17
CA VAL A 143 4.91 -6.23 0.47
C VAL A 143 6.07 -6.74 -0.37
N MET A 144 6.65 -5.84 -1.18
CA MET A 144 7.84 -6.11 -1.99
C MET A 144 9.11 -5.93 -1.16
N LEU A 145 10.15 -6.68 -1.44
CA LEU A 145 11.47 -6.52 -0.82
C LEU A 145 12.20 -5.29 -1.35
N THR A 146 13.09 -4.73 -0.51
CA THR A 146 14.15 -3.84 -1.00
C THR A 146 15.31 -4.66 -1.59
N ASP A 147 16.18 -4.05 -2.40
CA ASP A 147 17.37 -4.72 -2.94
C ASP A 147 18.29 -5.25 -1.84
N ASP A 148 18.43 -4.51 -0.74
CA ASP A 148 19.22 -4.94 0.41
C ASP A 148 18.63 -6.21 1.07
N GLU A 149 17.31 -6.34 1.13
CA GLU A 149 16.63 -7.52 1.64
C GLU A 149 16.73 -8.71 0.67
N ALA A 150 16.49 -8.48 -0.62
CA ALA A 150 16.58 -9.51 -1.66
C ALA A 150 18.01 -10.05 -1.81
N SER A 151 19.05 -9.22 -1.58
CA SER A 151 20.45 -9.64 -1.56
C SER A 151 20.84 -10.44 -0.30
N GLY A 152 19.95 -10.50 0.69
CA GLY A 152 20.18 -11.19 1.96
C GLY A 152 20.97 -10.41 3.00
N LYS A 153 21.16 -9.10 2.80
CA LYS A 153 21.82 -8.21 3.77
C LYS A 153 21.05 -8.15 5.10
N TYR A 154 19.71 -8.27 5.04
CA TYR A 154 18.81 -8.28 6.21
C TYR A 154 17.94 -9.54 6.24
N LYS A 155 18.56 -10.73 6.35
CA LYS A 155 17.88 -12.03 6.30
C LYS A 155 16.72 -12.21 7.28
N PHE A 156 16.79 -11.59 8.47
CA PHE A 156 15.75 -11.76 9.49
C PHE A 156 14.41 -11.13 9.08
N ARG A 157 14.41 -10.10 8.23
CA ARG A 157 13.16 -9.50 7.74
C ARG A 157 12.48 -10.33 6.66
N LEU A 158 13.26 -11.07 5.87
CA LEU A 158 12.71 -11.87 4.78
C LEU A 158 11.66 -12.88 5.26
N ASP A 159 11.98 -13.65 6.32
CA ASP A 159 11.08 -14.65 6.88
C ASP A 159 9.81 -14.00 7.48
N TYR A 160 9.93 -12.79 8.03
CA TYR A 160 8.79 -12.05 8.55
C TYR A 160 7.90 -11.50 7.44
N ILE A 161 8.47 -10.86 6.43
CA ILE A 161 7.73 -10.32 5.29
C ILE A 161 6.90 -11.42 4.61
N GLU A 162 7.45 -12.63 4.47
CA GLU A 162 6.73 -13.74 3.87
C GLU A 162 5.46 -14.10 4.67
N LYS A 163 5.52 -14.13 6.00
CA LYS A 163 4.36 -14.41 6.86
C LYS A 163 3.27 -13.35 6.75
N TYR A 164 3.65 -12.06 6.73
CA TYR A 164 2.67 -10.99 6.49
C TYR A 164 2.07 -11.09 5.09
N ASN A 165 2.85 -11.43 4.08
CA ASN A 165 2.36 -11.64 2.72
C ASN A 165 1.42 -12.84 2.61
N GLU A 166 1.64 -13.93 3.37
CA GLU A 166 0.70 -15.04 3.46
C GLU A 166 -0.67 -14.58 3.97
N ILE A 167 -0.69 -13.73 5.01
CA ILE A 167 -1.92 -13.13 5.54
C ILE A 167 -2.58 -12.24 4.48
N ILE A 168 -1.82 -11.34 3.83
CA ILE A 168 -2.37 -10.48 2.78
C ILE A 168 -3.03 -11.31 1.68
N ARG A 169 -2.39 -12.40 1.22
CA ARG A 169 -2.96 -13.31 0.20
C ARG A 169 -4.26 -13.94 0.67
N GLN A 170 -4.25 -14.49 1.91
CA GLN A 170 -5.42 -15.18 2.46
C GLN A 170 -6.58 -14.22 2.68
N VAL A 171 -6.35 -13.11 3.39
CA VAL A 171 -7.41 -12.14 3.70
C VAL A 171 -7.96 -11.49 2.42
N THR A 172 -7.10 -11.14 1.46
CA THR A 172 -7.54 -10.61 0.15
C THR A 172 -8.48 -11.57 -0.56
N LYS A 173 -8.15 -12.86 -0.57
CA LYS A 173 -8.99 -13.92 -1.17
C LYS A 173 -10.31 -14.07 -0.42
N ASP A 174 -10.28 -14.13 0.90
CA ASP A 174 -11.47 -14.36 1.73
C ASP A 174 -12.48 -13.21 1.63
N HIS A 175 -11.98 -12.00 1.42
CA HIS A 175 -12.81 -10.81 1.19
C HIS A 175 -13.16 -10.57 -0.30
N GLY A 176 -12.78 -11.47 -1.21
CA GLY A 176 -13.11 -11.36 -2.64
C GLY A 176 -12.48 -10.13 -3.32
N CYS A 177 -11.33 -9.67 -2.83
CA CYS A 177 -10.55 -8.61 -3.43
C CYS A 177 -9.52 -9.17 -4.43
N ALA A 178 -8.99 -8.33 -5.31
CA ALA A 178 -7.97 -8.73 -6.27
C ALA A 178 -6.57 -8.64 -5.65
N LEU A 179 -5.77 -9.70 -5.80
CA LEU A 179 -4.39 -9.73 -5.33
C LEU A 179 -3.42 -9.25 -6.42
N ILE A 180 -2.47 -8.42 -6.02
CA ILE A 180 -1.28 -8.08 -6.79
C ILE A 180 -0.08 -8.69 -6.07
N GLU A 181 0.48 -9.76 -6.64
CA GLU A 181 1.67 -10.37 -6.11
C GLU A 181 2.91 -9.58 -6.54
N MET A 182 3.56 -8.92 -5.56
CA MET A 182 4.81 -8.18 -5.75
C MET A 182 5.99 -8.86 -5.06
N PHE A 183 5.74 -9.85 -4.18
CA PHE A 183 6.80 -10.49 -3.42
C PHE A 183 7.53 -11.52 -4.27
N ASP A 184 8.84 -11.35 -4.42
CA ASP A 184 9.78 -12.33 -4.94
C ASP A 184 11.04 -12.29 -4.07
N LYS A 185 11.54 -13.45 -3.64
CA LYS A 185 12.73 -13.56 -2.76
C LYS A 185 14.02 -13.03 -3.39
N HIS A 186 14.04 -12.85 -4.70
CA HIS A 186 15.21 -12.47 -5.48
C HIS A 186 15.09 -11.11 -6.16
N ILE A 187 13.94 -10.45 -5.99
CA ILE A 187 13.65 -9.17 -6.64
C ILE A 187 13.31 -8.14 -5.56
N GLY A 188 14.10 -7.07 -5.53
CA GLY A 188 13.86 -5.92 -4.67
C GLY A 188 13.78 -4.63 -5.45
N TYR A 189 13.47 -3.54 -4.76
CA TYR A 189 13.51 -2.20 -5.30
C TYR A 189 14.64 -1.38 -4.65
N THR A 190 15.22 -0.46 -5.42
CA THR A 190 16.26 0.44 -4.93
C THR A 190 15.70 1.52 -4.00
N THR A 191 16.50 1.93 -3.02
CA THR A 191 16.08 2.82 -1.94
C THR A 191 17.09 3.93 -1.68
N ILE A 192 16.64 5.00 -0.99
CA ILE A 192 17.53 6.07 -0.52
C ILE A 192 18.05 5.84 0.90
N ASP A 193 17.40 5.00 1.68
CA ASP A 193 17.70 4.82 3.12
C ASP A 193 17.54 3.36 3.62
N GLY A 194 17.37 2.40 2.71
CA GLY A 194 17.14 0.98 3.00
C GLY A 194 15.65 0.60 3.08
N LEU A 195 14.71 1.56 2.96
CA LEU A 195 13.28 1.33 2.98
C LEU A 195 12.55 2.11 1.89
N HIS A 196 12.76 3.42 1.81
CA HIS A 196 11.99 4.30 0.93
C HIS A 196 12.56 4.30 -0.48
N PRO A 197 11.75 3.98 -1.50
CA PRO A 197 12.21 3.87 -2.88
C PRO A 197 12.79 5.17 -3.42
N ASP A 198 13.88 5.06 -4.15
CA ASP A 198 14.33 6.09 -5.06
C ASP A 198 13.47 6.08 -6.35
N ARG A 199 13.81 6.91 -7.32
CA ARG A 199 13.06 6.99 -8.58
C ARG A 199 12.99 5.66 -9.35
N ALA A 200 14.07 4.86 -9.32
CA ALA A 200 14.08 3.54 -9.96
C ALA A 200 13.26 2.53 -9.17
N GLY A 201 13.30 2.59 -7.83
CA GLY A 201 12.45 1.81 -6.95
C GLY A 201 10.96 2.10 -7.14
N HIS A 202 10.58 3.37 -7.28
CA HIS A 202 9.20 3.74 -7.65
C HIS A 202 8.78 3.15 -9.01
N GLN A 203 9.70 3.10 -9.98
CA GLN A 203 9.42 2.46 -11.28
C GLN A 203 9.22 0.95 -11.12
N ALA A 204 10.08 0.28 -10.37
CA ALA A 204 9.98 -1.16 -10.13
C ALA A 204 8.64 -1.54 -9.47
N ILE A 205 8.23 -0.80 -8.43
CA ILE A 205 6.92 -1.00 -7.77
C ILE A 205 5.78 -0.79 -8.77
N ALA A 206 5.82 0.28 -9.56
CA ALA A 206 4.79 0.57 -10.55
C ALA A 206 4.66 -0.55 -11.59
N ASP A 207 5.79 -1.06 -12.11
CA ASP A 207 5.80 -2.12 -13.13
C ASP A 207 5.16 -3.41 -12.60
N MET A 208 5.44 -3.78 -11.35
CA MET A 208 4.83 -4.95 -10.70
C MET A 208 3.31 -4.78 -10.53
N ILE A 209 2.87 -3.62 -10.07
CA ILE A 209 1.43 -3.32 -9.89
C ILE A 209 0.71 -3.30 -11.23
N ILE A 210 1.26 -2.62 -12.24
CA ILE A 210 0.68 -2.56 -13.61
C ILE A 210 0.53 -3.98 -14.18
N ALA A 211 1.58 -4.80 -14.08
CA ALA A 211 1.56 -6.17 -14.57
C ALA A 211 0.50 -7.01 -13.83
N GLY A 212 0.39 -6.88 -12.51
CA GLY A 212 -0.59 -7.57 -11.67
C GLY A 212 -2.02 -7.18 -12.03
N MET A 213 -2.30 -5.88 -12.13
CA MET A 213 -3.63 -5.38 -12.50
C MET A 213 -4.04 -5.84 -13.91
N LYS A 214 -3.14 -5.77 -14.90
CA LYS A 214 -3.43 -6.26 -16.26
C LYS A 214 -3.76 -7.74 -16.26
N ARG A 215 -3.04 -8.57 -15.50
CA ARG A 215 -3.37 -10.01 -15.37
C ARG A 215 -4.74 -10.22 -14.75
N SER A 216 -5.08 -9.52 -13.68
CA SER A 216 -6.39 -9.62 -13.04
C SER A 216 -7.52 -9.22 -13.97
N MET A 217 -7.37 -8.13 -14.73
CA MET A 217 -8.39 -7.64 -15.67
C MET A 217 -8.64 -8.58 -16.87
N LEU A 218 -7.69 -9.47 -17.18
CA LEU A 218 -7.85 -10.48 -18.23
C LEU A 218 -8.53 -11.76 -17.73
N SER A 219 -8.65 -11.92 -16.42
CA SER A 219 -9.21 -13.13 -15.77
C SER A 219 -10.65 -12.95 -15.33
N ASP A 220 -11.17 -11.72 -15.38
CA ASP A 220 -12.58 -11.35 -15.16
C ASP A 220 -13.38 -11.44 -16.45
#